data_5fd7caa5b18619bbd53d3c7eab6d9904
#
_entry.id   5fd7caa5b18619bbd53d3c7eab6d9904
#
_cell.length_a   1.000
_cell.length_b   1.000
_cell.length_c   1.000
_cell.angle_alpha   90.00
_cell.angle_beta   90.00
_cell.angle_gamma   90.00
#
_symmetry.space_group_name_H-M   'P 1'
#
loop_
_entity.id
_entity.type
_entity.pdbx_description
1 polymer ?
#
loop_
_entity_poly.entity_id
_entity_poly.type
_entity_poly.pdbx_seq_one_letter_code
_entity_poly.pdbx_strand_id
1 'polypeptide(L)'
;DRPYTMVEMSGGVMTLPGADVCPVLAPEACEQGETSVSFGIHNLYRWGDIGFGAGIFWAASLSTDAAHGASSLERDHSRRYFMLDGVFRYYALRTPKTEWWVGATVGGVVVNDSWSVEADRNPYSDTAYVGPRAATIGTEGVAAGLAIGGDWAFAENWSVGSHLRYSSWFLPEQRKISPTGDRASLSERVDMFNIGVLIAYRVAL
;
A
#
# COMPACT_ATOMS: atom_id res chain seq x y z
N ASP A 1 0.46 -2.18 34.58
CA ASP A 1 -0.31 -1.57 33.48
C ASP A 1 -1.49 -2.49 33.14
N ARG A 2 -2.70 -1.92 33.11
CA ARG A 2 -3.90 -2.67 32.67
C ARG A 2 -3.82 -2.87 31.16
N PRO A 3 -4.22 -4.04 30.66
CA PRO A 3 -4.31 -4.24 29.22
C PRO A 3 -5.37 -3.32 28.61
N TYR A 4 -5.17 -2.91 27.35
CA TYR A 4 -6.14 -2.12 26.61
C TYR A 4 -6.08 -2.46 25.12
N THR A 5 -7.16 -2.14 24.42
CA THR A 5 -7.22 -2.20 22.97
C THR A 5 -7.03 -0.79 22.40
N MET A 6 -6.35 -0.70 21.26
CA MET A 6 -6.11 0.56 20.57
C MET A 6 -6.52 0.42 19.10
N VAL A 7 -7.34 1.36 18.66
CA VAL A 7 -7.63 1.54 17.22
C VAL A 7 -6.77 2.70 16.72
N GLU A 8 -5.99 2.43 15.70
CA GLU A 8 -5.07 3.37 15.09
C GLU A 8 -5.43 3.60 13.63
N MET A 9 -5.52 4.85 13.23
CA MET A 9 -5.66 5.27 11.84
C MET A 9 -4.41 6.02 11.42
N SER A 10 -3.89 5.73 10.24
CA SER A 10 -2.69 6.39 9.72
C SER A 10 -2.91 6.89 8.30
N GLY A 11 -2.19 7.95 7.96
CA GLY A 11 -2.11 8.48 6.61
C GLY A 11 -0.69 8.91 6.29
N GLY A 12 -0.26 8.73 5.04
CA GLY A 12 1.11 9.03 4.70
C GLY A 12 1.45 8.84 3.23
N VAL A 13 2.73 8.67 3.00
CA VAL A 13 3.31 8.46 1.68
C VAL A 13 4.04 7.14 1.66
N MET A 14 3.75 6.33 0.66
CA MET A 14 4.42 5.08 0.35
C MET A 14 5.32 5.29 -0.88
N THR A 15 6.49 4.71 -0.88
CA THR A 15 7.39 4.68 -2.04
C THR A 15 7.95 3.28 -2.27
N LEU A 16 8.15 2.94 -3.54
CA LEU A 16 8.75 1.70 -4.03
C LEU A 16 10.05 2.02 -4.78
N PRO A 17 11.14 2.41 -4.10
CA PRO A 17 12.29 3.06 -4.73
C PRO A 17 13.09 2.19 -5.70
N GLY A 18 12.99 0.87 -5.59
CA GLY A 18 13.70 -0.08 -6.46
C GLY A 18 12.77 -0.89 -7.37
N ALA A 19 11.48 -0.57 -7.39
CA ALA A 19 10.54 -1.30 -8.22
C ALA A 19 10.66 -0.87 -9.68
N ASP A 20 10.83 -1.84 -10.56
CA ASP A 20 10.70 -1.63 -12.00
C ASP A 20 9.22 -1.59 -12.35
N VAL A 21 8.67 -0.39 -12.41
CA VAL A 21 7.30 -0.16 -12.82
C VAL A 21 7.28 -0.05 -14.35
N CYS A 22 6.94 -1.14 -15.01
CA CYS A 22 7.02 -1.25 -16.45
C CYS A 22 5.67 -1.02 -17.11
N PRO A 23 5.55 -0.08 -18.06
CA PRO A 23 4.45 -0.06 -19.01
C PRO A 23 4.48 -1.35 -19.85
N VAL A 24 3.31 -1.84 -20.17
CA VAL A 24 3.03 -3.23 -20.56
C VAL A 24 3.75 -3.73 -21.83
N LEU A 25 4.17 -2.88 -22.74
CA LEU A 25 4.74 -3.30 -24.04
C LEU A 25 6.12 -2.73 -24.37
N ALA A 26 6.67 -1.88 -23.54
CA ALA A 26 7.99 -1.31 -23.76
C ALA A 26 8.89 -1.54 -22.52
N PRO A 27 9.59 -2.69 -22.44
CA PRO A 27 10.52 -2.95 -21.35
C PRO A 27 11.63 -1.88 -21.26
N GLU A 28 11.89 -1.19 -22.34
CA GLU A 28 12.83 -0.06 -22.43
C GLU A 28 12.34 1.24 -21.78
N ALA A 29 11.04 1.33 -21.49
CA ALA A 29 10.40 2.48 -20.83
C ALA A 29 10.02 2.18 -19.37
N CYS A 30 10.66 1.21 -18.72
CA CYS A 30 10.48 0.96 -17.30
C CYS A 30 10.96 2.17 -16.50
N GLU A 31 10.08 2.71 -15.67
CA GLU A 31 10.46 3.72 -14.68
C GLU A 31 10.85 3.02 -13.37
N GLN A 32 11.93 3.51 -12.75
CA GLN A 32 12.33 3.05 -11.42
C GLN A 32 11.65 3.90 -10.36
N GLY A 33 10.96 3.21 -9.49
CA GLY A 33 10.32 3.80 -8.33
C GLY A 33 8.91 4.32 -8.60
N GLU A 34 8.14 4.36 -7.54
CA GLU A 34 6.78 4.91 -7.53
C GLU A 34 6.50 5.53 -6.17
N THR A 35 5.68 6.58 -6.18
CA THR A 35 5.19 7.23 -4.96
C THR A 35 3.67 7.19 -4.94
N SER A 36 3.11 6.84 -3.79
CA SER A 36 1.68 6.66 -3.58
C SER A 36 1.23 7.33 -2.29
N VAL A 37 -0.01 7.80 -2.25
CA VAL A 37 -0.67 8.15 -0.97
C VAL A 37 -1.14 6.88 -0.30
N SER A 38 -1.01 6.83 1.03
CA SER A 38 -1.34 5.64 1.81
C SER A 38 -2.24 5.94 2.99
N PHE A 39 -3.07 4.95 3.34
CA PHE A 39 -3.92 4.92 4.53
C PHE A 39 -3.80 3.57 5.22
N GLY A 40 -3.91 3.58 6.55
CA GLY A 40 -3.91 2.37 7.34
C GLY A 40 -4.90 2.44 8.49
N ILE A 41 -5.43 1.29 8.87
CA ILE A 41 -6.24 1.11 10.07
C ILE A 41 -5.75 -0.16 10.75
N HIS A 42 -5.35 -0.06 12.02
CA HIS A 42 -4.89 -1.17 12.83
C HIS A 42 -5.69 -1.27 14.12
N ASN A 43 -5.97 -2.47 14.52
CA ASN A 43 -6.48 -2.78 15.85
C ASN A 43 -5.41 -3.55 16.60
N LEU A 44 -4.93 -2.98 17.71
CA LEU A 44 -3.85 -3.51 18.52
C LEU A 44 -4.35 -3.79 19.93
N TYR A 45 -4.04 -4.97 20.42
CA TYR A 45 -4.13 -5.32 21.84
C TYR A 45 -2.76 -5.08 22.49
N ARG A 46 -2.75 -4.38 23.58
CA ARG A 46 -1.53 -4.07 24.33
C ARG A 46 -1.55 -4.67 25.73
N TRP A 47 -0.44 -5.31 26.07
CA TRP A 47 -0.18 -5.83 27.40
C TRP A 47 1.26 -5.49 27.82
N GLY A 48 1.39 -4.58 28.79
CA GLY A 48 2.69 -4.07 29.24
C GLY A 48 3.45 -3.36 28.11
N ASP A 49 4.63 -3.87 27.79
CA ASP A 49 5.50 -3.32 26.73
C ASP A 49 5.29 -3.98 25.35
N ILE A 50 4.34 -4.89 25.26
CA ILE A 50 4.06 -5.63 24.03
C ILE A 50 2.69 -5.23 23.49
N GLY A 51 2.62 -5.02 22.18
CA GLY A 51 1.38 -4.85 21.43
C GLY A 51 1.33 -5.83 20.25
N PHE A 52 0.16 -6.37 19.97
CA PHE A 52 -0.06 -7.20 18.80
C PHE A 52 -1.48 -6.99 18.25
N GLY A 53 -1.64 -7.22 16.98
CA GLY A 53 -2.93 -7.02 16.34
C GLY A 53 -2.90 -7.27 14.86
N ALA A 54 -3.89 -6.72 14.18
CA ALA A 54 -4.01 -6.81 12.74
C ALA A 54 -4.47 -5.47 12.16
N GLY A 55 -4.22 -5.29 10.87
CA GLY A 55 -4.61 -4.08 10.19
C GLY A 55 -4.77 -4.25 8.70
N ILE A 56 -5.28 -3.18 8.13
CA ILE A 56 -5.44 -3.01 6.69
C ILE A 56 -4.61 -1.79 6.29
N PHE A 57 -3.83 -1.95 5.26
CA PHE A 57 -3.11 -0.86 4.61
C PHE A 57 -3.55 -0.76 3.15
N TRP A 58 -3.80 0.44 2.69
CA TRP A 58 -4.17 0.75 1.32
C TRP A 58 -3.32 1.90 0.79
N ALA A 59 -2.93 1.83 -0.48
CA ALA A 59 -2.25 2.92 -1.16
C ALA A 59 -2.69 3.02 -2.62
N ALA A 60 -2.60 4.22 -3.18
CA ALA A 60 -2.87 4.48 -4.58
C ALA A 60 -1.74 5.30 -5.20
N SER A 61 -1.30 4.92 -6.38
CA SER A 61 -0.32 5.67 -7.16
C SER A 61 -0.83 7.08 -7.46
N LEU A 62 0.07 8.05 -7.38
CA LEU A 62 -0.19 9.43 -7.77
C LEU A 62 -0.01 9.66 -9.28
N SER A 63 0.73 8.77 -9.94
CA SER A 63 0.93 8.81 -11.39
C SER A 63 -0.08 7.91 -12.10
N THR A 64 -0.74 8.45 -13.09
CA THR A 64 -1.47 7.67 -14.08
C THR A 64 -0.59 7.64 -15.33
N ASP A 65 0.17 6.56 -15.50
CA ASP A 65 0.93 6.38 -16.73
C ASP A 65 -0.06 6.09 -17.85
N ALA A 66 0.07 6.75 -18.99
CA ALA A 66 -0.57 6.36 -20.23
C ALA A 66 0.05 5.02 -20.67
N ALA A 67 -0.42 3.93 -20.10
CA ALA A 67 0.07 2.62 -20.43
C ALA A 67 -0.51 2.18 -21.77
N HIS A 68 0.33 2.01 -22.75
CA HIS A 68 -0.03 1.27 -23.94
C HIS A 68 -0.21 -0.20 -23.54
N GLY A 69 -1.45 -0.57 -23.25
CA GLY A 69 -1.81 -1.96 -23.01
C GLY A 69 -1.67 -2.80 -24.29
N ALA A 70 -2.17 -4.03 -24.25
CA ALA A 70 -2.18 -4.95 -25.40
C ALA A 70 -3.05 -4.50 -26.57
N SER A 71 -3.59 -3.29 -26.53
CA SER A 71 -4.41 -2.71 -27.59
C SER A 71 -3.75 -1.45 -28.16
N SER A 72 -4.09 -1.11 -29.40
CA SER A 72 -3.74 0.16 -30.01
C SER A 72 -4.51 1.35 -29.42
N LEU A 73 -5.43 1.09 -28.49
CA LEU A 73 -6.25 2.07 -27.80
C LEU A 73 -5.49 2.62 -26.60
N GLU A 74 -5.31 3.94 -26.55
CA GLU A 74 -4.78 4.63 -25.39
C GLU A 74 -5.75 4.48 -24.21
N ARG A 75 -5.26 4.01 -23.07
CA ARG A 75 -6.05 3.77 -21.86
C ARG A 75 -5.31 4.34 -20.66
N ASP A 76 -6.05 4.91 -19.72
CA ASP A 76 -5.50 5.33 -18.43
C ASP A 76 -5.15 4.10 -17.59
N HIS A 77 -3.97 4.09 -17.01
CA HIS A 77 -3.50 3.04 -16.11
C HIS A 77 -3.43 3.58 -14.69
N SER A 78 -3.94 2.83 -13.74
CA SER A 78 -3.83 3.13 -12.31
C SER A 78 -3.40 1.90 -11.51
N ARG A 79 -2.59 2.11 -10.48
CA ARG A 79 -2.18 1.07 -9.54
C ARG A 79 -2.74 1.37 -8.16
N ARG A 80 -3.22 0.31 -7.51
CA ARG A 80 -3.67 0.36 -6.12
C ARG A 80 -3.08 -0.82 -5.37
N TYR A 81 -2.75 -0.58 -4.13
CA TYR A 81 -2.11 -1.55 -3.24
C TYR A 81 -3.01 -1.79 -2.04
N PHE A 82 -3.16 -3.04 -1.70
CA PHE A 82 -3.91 -3.46 -0.51
C PHE A 82 -3.09 -4.49 0.26
N MET A 83 -2.98 -4.30 1.57
CA MET A 83 -2.34 -5.26 2.45
C MET A 83 -3.24 -5.55 3.64
N LEU A 84 -3.30 -6.83 4.02
CA LEU A 84 -3.82 -7.28 5.31
C LEU A 84 -2.64 -7.82 6.11
N ASP A 85 -2.35 -7.22 7.25
CA ASP A 85 -1.17 -7.58 8.02
C ASP A 85 -1.46 -7.86 9.50
N GLY A 86 -0.70 -8.80 10.05
CA GLY A 86 -0.48 -8.97 11.47
C GLY A 86 0.65 -8.05 11.91
N VAL A 87 0.48 -7.43 13.06
CA VAL A 87 1.42 -6.45 13.63
C VAL A 87 1.85 -6.88 15.01
N PHE A 88 3.15 -6.81 15.26
CA PHE A 88 3.76 -6.94 16.57
C PHE A 88 4.55 -5.67 16.87
N ARG A 89 4.42 -5.14 18.10
CA ARG A 89 5.16 -3.95 18.57
C ARG A 89 5.77 -4.19 19.94
N TYR A 90 6.97 -3.64 20.13
CA TYR A 90 7.63 -3.55 21.42
C TYR A 90 7.85 -2.04 21.74
N TYR A 91 7.33 -1.62 22.89
CA TYR A 91 7.40 -0.24 23.35
C TYR A 91 8.66 -0.06 24.21
N ALA A 92 9.73 0.38 23.57
CA ALA A 92 11.07 0.41 24.16
C ALA A 92 11.27 1.57 25.15
N LEU A 93 10.66 2.71 24.90
CA LEU A 93 10.79 3.92 25.74
C LEU A 93 9.41 4.49 26.03
N ARG A 94 9.16 4.78 27.30
CA ARG A 94 7.86 5.27 27.78
C ARG A 94 8.05 6.39 28.75
N THR A 95 7.31 7.47 28.52
CA THR A 95 7.11 8.56 29.47
C THR A 95 5.60 8.72 29.71
N PRO A 96 5.16 9.55 30.65
CA PRO A 96 3.73 9.77 30.85
C PRO A 96 2.97 10.31 29.61
N LYS A 97 3.68 10.90 28.66
CA LYS A 97 3.06 11.52 27.47
C LYS A 97 3.58 10.97 26.15
N THR A 98 4.74 10.32 26.14
CA THR A 98 5.33 9.85 24.87
C THR A 98 5.73 8.37 24.99
N GLU A 99 5.53 7.65 23.89
CA GLU A 99 5.93 6.26 23.76
C GLU A 99 6.66 6.07 22.45
N TRP A 100 7.75 5.31 22.47
CA TRP A 100 8.50 4.92 21.28
C TRP A 100 8.46 3.41 21.13
N TRP A 101 8.22 2.97 19.92
CA TRP A 101 8.08 1.55 19.65
C TRP A 101 8.84 1.11 18.40
N VAL A 102 9.20 -0.15 18.38
CA VAL A 102 9.68 -0.89 17.21
C VAL A 102 8.72 -2.03 16.95
N GLY A 103 8.55 -2.42 15.71
CA GLY A 103 7.58 -3.47 15.37
C GLY A 103 7.96 -4.27 14.16
N ALA A 104 7.29 -5.41 14.02
CA ALA A 104 7.35 -6.28 12.87
C ALA A 104 5.95 -6.49 12.29
N THR A 105 5.86 -6.67 10.99
CA THR A 105 4.61 -6.93 10.28
C THR A 105 4.77 -8.11 9.34
N VAL A 106 3.73 -8.90 9.20
CA VAL A 106 3.65 -9.98 8.22
C VAL A 106 2.22 -10.10 7.70
N GLY A 107 2.05 -10.33 6.40
CA GLY A 107 0.71 -10.40 5.83
C GLY A 107 0.66 -10.71 4.36
N GLY A 108 -0.53 -10.52 3.78
CA GLY A 108 -0.77 -10.62 2.35
C GLY A 108 -0.79 -9.24 1.71
N VAL A 109 -0.31 -9.15 0.48
CA VAL A 109 -0.38 -7.96 -0.36
C VAL A 109 -1.05 -8.28 -1.68
N VAL A 110 -1.86 -7.35 -2.16
CA VAL A 110 -2.48 -7.40 -3.50
C VAL A 110 -2.16 -6.11 -4.24
N VAL A 111 -1.56 -6.24 -5.39
CA VAL A 111 -1.31 -5.15 -6.34
C VAL A 111 -2.36 -5.22 -7.42
N ASN A 112 -3.17 -4.18 -7.57
CA ASN A 112 -4.21 -4.08 -8.59
C ASN A 112 -3.78 -3.10 -9.68
N ASP A 113 -3.55 -3.61 -10.87
CA ASP A 113 -3.38 -2.84 -12.09
C ASP A 113 -4.71 -2.72 -12.83
N SER A 114 -5.13 -1.53 -13.16
CA SER A 114 -6.37 -1.27 -13.89
C SER A 114 -6.12 -0.36 -15.07
N TRP A 115 -6.62 -0.78 -16.23
CA TRP A 115 -6.63 0.00 -17.47
C TRP A 115 -8.06 0.33 -17.83
N SER A 116 -8.34 1.57 -18.20
CA SER A 116 -9.67 2.00 -18.63
C SER A 116 -9.62 3.14 -19.60
N VAL A 117 -10.65 3.25 -20.45
CA VAL A 117 -10.91 4.41 -21.29
C VAL A 117 -12.04 5.20 -20.64
N GLU A 118 -11.89 6.51 -20.51
CA GLU A 118 -13.01 7.38 -20.12
C GLU A 118 -14.14 7.26 -21.15
N ALA A 119 -15.33 6.91 -20.67
CA ALA A 119 -16.49 6.60 -21.52
C ALA A 119 -16.93 7.78 -22.41
N ASP A 120 -16.59 9.00 -22.01
CA ASP A 120 -17.06 10.25 -22.64
C ASP A 120 -16.00 10.96 -23.48
N ARG A 121 -14.81 10.39 -23.68
CA ARG A 121 -13.84 10.97 -24.59
C ARG A 121 -14.35 10.86 -26.01
N ASN A 122 -15.05 11.89 -26.41
CA ASN A 122 -15.53 12.13 -27.79
C ASN A 122 -16.55 11.10 -28.29
N PRO A 123 -17.84 11.15 -27.81
CA PRO A 123 -18.91 10.28 -28.29
C PRO A 123 -19.21 10.45 -29.80
N TYR A 124 -18.65 11.46 -30.43
CA TYR A 124 -18.87 11.80 -31.85
C TYR A 124 -17.64 11.54 -32.74
N SER A 125 -16.59 10.91 -32.24
CA SER A 125 -15.48 10.55 -33.11
C SER A 125 -15.86 9.28 -33.90
N ASP A 126 -15.82 9.39 -35.22
CA ASP A 126 -16.02 8.28 -36.18
C ASP A 126 -14.89 7.22 -36.10
N THR A 127 -13.92 7.38 -35.22
CA THR A 127 -12.86 6.40 -34.99
C THR A 127 -13.37 5.21 -34.17
N ALA A 128 -13.51 4.08 -34.86
CA ALA A 128 -13.80 2.82 -34.21
C ALA A 128 -12.66 2.48 -33.21
N TYR A 129 -12.99 2.33 -31.94
CA TYR A 129 -12.03 1.86 -30.94
C TYR A 129 -11.68 0.39 -31.21
N VAL A 130 -10.42 0.15 -31.48
CA VAL A 130 -9.90 -1.21 -31.69
C VAL A 130 -9.18 -1.66 -30.40
N GLY A 131 -9.69 -2.72 -29.81
CA GLY A 131 -9.08 -3.35 -28.61
C GLY A 131 -9.92 -3.24 -27.35
N PRO A 132 -9.44 -3.85 -26.25
CA PRO A 132 -10.17 -3.89 -24.99
C PRO A 132 -10.21 -2.52 -24.30
N ARG A 133 -11.40 -2.09 -23.90
CA ARG A 133 -11.61 -0.78 -23.23
C ARG A 133 -11.16 -0.78 -21.78
N ALA A 134 -11.26 -1.91 -21.09
CA ALA A 134 -10.88 -2.04 -19.69
C ALA A 134 -10.27 -3.41 -19.42
N ALA A 135 -9.34 -3.46 -18.49
CA ALA A 135 -8.79 -4.67 -17.92
C ALA A 135 -8.34 -4.41 -16.49
N THR A 136 -8.38 -5.43 -15.65
CA THR A 136 -7.85 -5.36 -14.28
C THR A 136 -7.09 -6.64 -13.97
N ILE A 137 -5.92 -6.52 -13.38
CA ILE A 137 -5.09 -7.62 -12.93
C ILE A 137 -4.81 -7.46 -11.44
N GLY A 138 -5.14 -8.48 -10.64
CA GLY A 138 -4.73 -8.59 -9.25
C GLY A 138 -3.49 -9.49 -9.13
N THR A 139 -2.40 -8.98 -8.59
CA THR A 139 -1.20 -9.75 -8.27
C THR A 139 -1.10 -9.90 -6.77
N GLU A 140 -1.31 -11.12 -6.28
CA GLU A 140 -1.22 -11.43 -4.85
C GLU A 140 0.20 -11.88 -4.49
N GLY A 141 0.60 -11.54 -3.26
CA GLY A 141 1.88 -11.96 -2.68
C GLY A 141 1.84 -11.92 -1.15
N VAL A 142 2.99 -12.18 -0.57
CA VAL A 142 3.20 -12.04 0.87
C VAL A 142 4.12 -10.87 1.16
N ALA A 143 3.95 -10.26 2.34
CA ALA A 143 4.73 -9.13 2.78
C ALA A 143 5.29 -9.38 4.18
N ALA A 144 6.53 -8.98 4.40
CA ALA A 144 7.14 -8.97 5.72
C ALA A 144 7.91 -7.65 5.92
N GLY A 145 7.84 -7.09 7.11
CA GLY A 145 8.43 -5.77 7.32
C GLY A 145 8.75 -5.44 8.76
N LEU A 146 9.42 -4.31 8.92
CA LEU A 146 9.75 -3.69 10.19
C LEU A 146 9.20 -2.27 10.22
N ALA A 147 8.88 -1.80 11.41
CA ALA A 147 8.43 -0.42 11.60
C ALA A 147 9.02 0.16 12.88
N ILE A 148 9.18 1.46 12.88
CA ILE A 148 9.48 2.23 14.08
C ILE A 148 8.52 3.40 14.15
N GLY A 149 8.16 3.83 15.35
CA GLY A 149 7.29 4.98 15.52
C GLY A 149 7.31 5.52 16.93
N GLY A 150 6.60 6.65 17.07
CA GLY A 150 6.42 7.28 18.36
C GLY A 150 5.07 7.97 18.43
N ASP A 151 4.50 7.92 19.62
CA ASP A 151 3.18 8.45 19.94
C ASP A 151 3.26 9.48 21.05
N TRP A 152 2.47 10.53 20.95
CA TRP A 152 2.29 11.55 21.98
C TRP A 152 0.82 11.59 22.42
N ALA A 153 0.58 11.30 23.70
CA ALA A 153 -0.74 11.37 24.30
C ALA A 153 -1.11 12.83 24.60
N PHE A 154 -2.08 13.34 23.88
CA PHE A 154 -2.60 14.70 24.05
C PHE A 154 -3.90 14.74 24.89
N ALA A 155 -4.56 13.62 25.05
CA ALA A 155 -5.70 13.40 25.94
C ALA A 155 -5.62 12.00 26.56
N GLU A 156 -6.50 11.70 27.52
CA GLU A 156 -6.48 10.46 28.28
C GLU A 156 -6.50 9.20 27.39
N ASN A 157 -7.34 9.21 26.36
CA ASN A 157 -7.54 8.09 25.44
C ASN A 157 -7.01 8.35 24.04
N TRP A 158 -6.48 9.52 23.75
CA TRP A 158 -6.06 9.90 22.43
C TRP A 158 -4.56 10.16 22.34
N SER A 159 -3.96 9.64 21.29
CA SER A 159 -2.57 9.96 20.93
C SER A 159 -2.45 10.26 19.44
N VAL A 160 -1.46 11.06 19.10
CA VAL A 160 -1.02 11.34 17.75
C VAL A 160 0.46 10.97 17.65
N GLY A 161 0.88 10.48 16.50
CA GLY A 161 2.24 10.05 16.32
C GLY A 161 2.69 10.01 14.88
N SER A 162 3.84 9.42 14.67
CA SER A 162 4.40 9.17 13.35
C SER A 162 5.10 7.83 13.31
N HIS A 163 5.22 7.28 12.11
CA HIS A 163 5.91 6.01 11.90
C HIS A 163 6.69 6.02 10.60
N LEU A 164 7.72 5.20 10.58
CA LEU A 164 8.43 4.76 9.39
C LEU A 164 8.32 3.25 9.30
N ARG A 165 7.91 2.74 8.16
CA ARG A 165 7.77 1.31 7.88
C ARG A 165 8.59 0.95 6.65
N TYR A 166 9.32 -0.13 6.74
CA TYR A 166 9.93 -0.84 5.63
C TYR A 166 9.28 -2.20 5.48
N SER A 167 8.99 -2.63 4.26
CA SER A 167 8.42 -3.95 3.99
C SER A 167 8.94 -4.49 2.67
N SER A 168 9.30 -5.77 2.63
CA SER A 168 9.56 -6.50 1.38
C SER A 168 8.31 -7.27 0.99
N TRP A 169 7.87 -7.09 -0.24
CA TRP A 169 6.78 -7.84 -0.86
C TRP A 169 7.37 -8.93 -1.75
N PHE A 170 6.85 -10.11 -1.65
CA PHE A 170 7.24 -11.27 -2.44
C PHE A 170 6.08 -11.63 -3.35
N LEU A 171 6.14 -11.13 -4.58
CA LEU A 171 5.17 -11.34 -5.64
C LEU A 171 5.59 -12.54 -6.51
N PRO A 172 4.70 -13.11 -7.35
CA PRO A 172 5.07 -14.11 -8.32
C PRO A 172 6.19 -13.64 -9.28
N GLU A 173 7.12 -14.52 -9.62
CA GLU A 173 8.19 -14.23 -10.58
C GLU A 173 7.64 -13.92 -11.97
N GLN A 174 6.63 -14.66 -12.39
CA GLN A 174 5.96 -14.45 -13.67
C GLN A 174 4.86 -13.39 -13.52
N ARG A 175 4.95 -12.33 -14.30
CA ARG A 175 3.90 -11.33 -14.37
C ARG A 175 2.60 -11.94 -14.87
N LYS A 176 1.52 -11.71 -14.15
CA LYS A 176 0.17 -12.10 -14.60
C LYS A 176 -0.19 -11.38 -15.90
N ILE A 177 -0.88 -12.09 -16.78
CA ILE A 177 -1.35 -11.55 -18.06
C ILE A 177 -2.87 -11.65 -18.07
N SER A 178 -3.56 -10.55 -18.45
CA SER A 178 -5.00 -10.56 -18.64
C SER A 178 -5.38 -11.34 -19.90
N PRO A 179 -6.65 -11.78 -20.04
CA PRO A 179 -7.13 -12.39 -21.28
C PRO A 179 -7.00 -11.45 -22.50
N THR A 180 -6.85 -10.17 -22.26
CA THR A 180 -6.68 -9.14 -23.29
C THR A 180 -5.21 -8.81 -23.60
N GLY A 181 -4.26 -9.52 -22.94
CA GLY A 181 -2.81 -9.40 -23.18
C GLY A 181 -2.10 -8.35 -22.32
N ASP A 182 -2.81 -7.63 -21.44
CA ASP A 182 -2.18 -6.68 -20.51
C ASP A 182 -1.38 -7.43 -19.45
N ARG A 183 -0.28 -6.86 -19.00
CA ARG A 183 0.62 -7.49 -18.02
C ARG A 183 0.64 -6.71 -16.71
N ALA A 184 0.75 -7.43 -15.59
CA ALA A 184 0.97 -6.82 -14.29
C ALA A 184 2.23 -5.95 -14.26
N SER A 185 2.16 -4.80 -13.61
CA SER A 185 3.28 -3.85 -13.53
C SER A 185 4.41 -4.32 -12.61
N LEU A 186 4.10 -5.07 -11.56
CA LEU A 186 5.06 -5.54 -10.57
C LEU A 186 5.16 -7.06 -10.53
N SER A 187 6.36 -7.56 -10.22
CA SER A 187 6.68 -8.98 -10.05
C SER A 187 7.88 -9.13 -9.12
N GLU A 188 8.15 -10.34 -8.67
CA GLU A 188 9.30 -10.70 -7.84
C GLU A 188 9.30 -9.98 -6.49
N ARG A 189 10.49 -9.62 -6.01
CA ARG A 189 10.65 -8.91 -4.75
C ARG A 189 10.57 -7.40 -4.98
N VAL A 190 9.69 -6.75 -4.22
CA VAL A 190 9.54 -5.30 -4.23
C VAL A 190 9.74 -4.77 -2.80
N ASP A 191 10.65 -3.83 -2.64
CA ASP A 191 10.90 -3.18 -1.36
C ASP A 191 10.08 -1.88 -1.25
N MET A 192 9.37 -1.73 -0.14
CA MET A 192 8.44 -0.64 0.15
C MET A 192 8.89 0.13 1.38
N PHE A 193 8.85 1.45 1.28
CA PHE A 193 8.94 2.36 2.41
C PHE A 193 7.66 3.16 2.57
N ASN A 194 7.23 3.35 3.80
CA ASN A 194 6.09 4.20 4.12
C ASN A 194 6.45 5.09 5.30
N ILE A 195 6.18 6.38 5.16
CA ILE A 195 6.23 7.35 6.25
C ILE A 195 4.85 7.97 6.43
N GLY A 196 4.39 8.06 7.67
CA GLY A 196 3.06 8.57 7.94
C GLY A 196 2.89 9.14 9.33
N VAL A 197 1.78 9.83 9.47
CA VAL A 197 1.23 10.28 10.76
C VAL A 197 0.12 9.31 11.17
N LEU A 198 -0.09 9.18 12.46
CA LEU A 198 -1.13 8.32 13.02
C LEU A 198 -1.90 9.05 14.11
N ILE A 199 -3.15 8.66 14.28
CA ILE A 199 -3.99 8.99 15.41
C ILE A 199 -4.53 7.71 16.00
N ALA A 200 -4.47 7.58 17.31
CA ALA A 200 -4.91 6.37 18.00
C ALA A 200 -5.87 6.68 19.12
N TYR A 201 -6.86 5.80 19.28
CA TYR A 201 -7.82 5.82 20.37
C TYR A 201 -7.68 4.55 21.22
N ARG A 202 -7.53 4.73 22.54
CA ARG A 202 -7.36 3.65 23.52
C ARG A 202 -8.67 3.35 24.20
N VAL A 203 -9.01 2.06 24.24
CA VAL A 203 -10.18 1.53 24.98
C VAL A 203 -9.68 0.66 26.13
N ALA A 204 -9.92 1.07 27.35
CA ALA A 204 -9.61 0.24 28.52
C ALA A 204 -10.49 -1.01 28.53
N LEU A 205 -9.93 -2.15 28.91
CA LEU A 205 -10.60 -3.44 29.05
C LEU A 205 -10.93 -3.74 30.51
#